data_3a45900fc6ce37f73ffe422b4919f0f9
#
_entry.id   3a45900fc6ce37f73ffe422b4919f0f9
#
_cell.length_a   1.000
_cell.length_b   1.000
_cell.length_c   1.000
_cell.angle_alpha   90.00
_cell.angle_beta   90.00
_cell.angle_gamma   90.00
#
_symmetry.space_group_name_H-M   'P 1'
#
loop_
_entity.id
_entity.type
_entity.pdbx_description
1 polymer ?
#
loop_
_entity_poly.entity_id
_entity_poly.type
_entity_poly.pdbx_seq_one_letter_code
_entity_poly.pdbx_strand_id
1 'polypeptide(L)'
;MLVSQNLDQPKPYDAVRGGQLPPPVGGVVLGGLAGVKHRLSSSVSEHRIAALKEALNYGDAGLKIAIEICQTETGPVQRAACDLLRERLSAIAREKLQAFVPATLDSETGADRTQKILNNSPSAVSEKSIDRQLSEAQLIFETIMQQMQPNLLLLEALVASVEREEFTSELMNLWELLISEIQELLKELRQAVGSAISAQLRIQWQYNQAESQANQWQQRALLALQKGDENVVRQAWVRKQIELDKVAELKIDLDDQTVRVETLNRNLLALESKIAEANSKKEILKMQLHFAKVQEQINCTFSQMNNIFFRP
;
A
#
# COMPACT_ATOMS: atom_id res chain seq x y z
N MET A 1 11.76 -2.77 17.29
CA MET A 1 12.04 -4.18 16.94
C MET A 1 10.71 -4.86 16.72
N LEU A 2 10.23 -4.88 15.49
CA LEU A 2 9.04 -5.63 15.09
C LEU A 2 9.43 -7.10 14.99
N VAL A 3 8.89 -7.91 15.86
CA VAL A 3 9.02 -9.36 15.82
C VAL A 3 8.27 -9.81 14.58
N SER A 4 8.99 -10.17 13.51
CA SER A 4 8.43 -10.94 12.40
C SER A 4 7.78 -12.19 12.99
N GLN A 5 6.46 -12.20 13.13
CA GLN A 5 5.74 -13.40 13.50
C GLN A 5 5.99 -14.41 12.38
N ASN A 6 6.74 -15.44 12.69
CA ASN A 6 7.01 -16.54 11.77
C ASN A 6 5.69 -17.30 11.56
N LEU A 7 4.99 -16.97 10.47
CA LEU A 7 3.67 -17.51 10.11
C LEU A 7 3.70 -19.02 9.84
N ASP A 8 4.90 -19.58 9.66
CA ASP A 8 5.09 -21.01 9.43
C ASP A 8 5.20 -21.83 10.72
N GLN A 9 5.29 -21.17 11.90
CA GLN A 9 5.30 -21.88 13.18
C GLN A 9 3.87 -22.20 13.65
N PRO A 10 3.63 -23.42 14.18
CA PRO A 10 2.34 -23.81 14.72
C PRO A 10 1.96 -22.91 15.91
N LYS A 11 0.71 -22.46 15.93
CA LYS A 11 0.14 -21.67 17.01
C LYS A 11 -0.55 -22.57 18.04
N PRO A 12 -0.86 -22.09 19.27
CA PRO A 12 -1.48 -22.91 20.32
C PRO A 12 -2.82 -23.56 19.96
N TYR A 13 -3.49 -23.07 18.93
CA TYR A 13 -4.77 -23.62 18.43
C TYR A 13 -4.60 -24.51 17.18
N ASP A 14 -3.39 -24.68 16.68
CA ASP A 14 -3.12 -25.65 15.63
C ASP A 14 -3.26 -27.07 16.21
N ALA A 15 -3.99 -27.95 15.51
CA ALA A 15 -4.20 -29.31 15.95
C ALA A 15 -2.88 -30.09 15.90
N VAL A 16 -2.20 -30.17 17.03
CA VAL A 16 -1.08 -31.09 17.23
C VAL A 16 -1.67 -32.45 17.56
N ARG A 17 -1.60 -33.41 16.64
CA ARG A 17 -1.89 -34.81 16.95
C ARG A 17 -0.77 -35.35 17.83
N GLY A 18 -0.89 -35.11 19.14
CA GLY A 18 0.05 -35.57 20.15
C GLY A 18 -0.14 -37.08 20.40
N GLY A 19 0.77 -37.88 19.89
CA GLY A 19 1.06 -39.22 20.43
C GLY A 19 2.38 -39.17 21.20
N GLN A 20 2.55 -40.00 22.21
CA GLN A 20 3.76 -40.12 23.04
C GLN A 20 5.01 -40.67 22.30
N LEU A 21 5.00 -40.68 20.98
CA LEU A 21 6.13 -41.11 20.15
C LEU A 21 6.87 -39.87 19.62
N PRO A 22 8.22 -39.92 19.61
CA PRO A 22 9.00 -38.84 19.03
C PRO A 22 8.57 -38.63 17.55
N PRO A 23 8.44 -37.38 17.09
CA PRO A 23 8.03 -37.12 15.71
C PRO A 23 8.99 -37.79 14.74
N PRO A 24 8.51 -38.42 13.68
CA PRO A 24 9.37 -39.02 12.67
C PRO A 24 10.28 -37.93 12.09
N VAL A 25 11.57 -38.22 12.01
CA VAL A 25 12.56 -37.35 11.36
C VAL A 25 12.13 -37.20 9.89
N GLY A 26 11.59 -36.04 9.51
CA GLY A 26 11.00 -35.77 8.20
C GLY A 26 9.46 -35.79 8.14
N GLY A 27 8.77 -35.90 9.30
CA GLY A 27 7.31 -35.77 9.37
C GLY A 27 6.86 -34.33 8.99
N VAL A 28 5.95 -34.21 8.02
CA VAL A 28 5.34 -32.94 7.65
C VAL A 28 4.56 -32.44 8.89
N VAL A 29 5.02 -31.36 9.50
CA VAL A 29 4.26 -30.64 10.53
C VAL A 29 3.06 -30.02 9.82
N LEU A 30 1.85 -30.60 10.02
CA LEU A 30 0.60 -30.14 9.39
C LEU A 30 0.01 -28.89 10.09
N GLY A 31 0.78 -28.18 10.89
CA GLY A 31 0.40 -26.94 11.55
C GLY A 31 0.86 -25.70 10.78
N GLY A 32 0.31 -24.55 11.13
CA GLY A 32 0.66 -23.28 10.52
C GLY A 32 0.08 -23.06 9.12
N LEU A 33 0.42 -21.93 8.51
CA LEU A 33 -0.08 -21.55 7.19
C LEU A 33 0.36 -22.52 6.07
N ALA A 34 1.53 -23.14 6.20
CA ALA A 34 2.02 -24.15 5.28
C ALA A 34 1.12 -25.41 5.28
N GLY A 35 0.69 -25.84 6.45
CA GLY A 35 -0.26 -26.95 6.58
C GLY A 35 -1.65 -26.63 5.99
N VAL A 36 -2.10 -25.39 6.18
CA VAL A 36 -3.35 -24.90 5.56
C VAL A 36 -3.24 -24.93 4.03
N LYS A 37 -2.17 -24.39 3.45
CA LYS A 37 -1.93 -24.42 1.99
C LYS A 37 -1.90 -25.85 1.43
N HIS A 38 -1.26 -26.77 2.13
CA HIS A 38 -1.24 -28.17 1.75
C HIS A 38 -2.64 -28.81 1.75
N ARG A 39 -3.48 -28.50 2.76
CA ARG A 39 -4.86 -29.03 2.81
C ARG A 39 -5.79 -28.35 1.79
N LEU A 40 -5.49 -27.14 1.36
CA LEU A 40 -6.21 -26.46 0.28
C LEU A 40 -5.98 -27.13 -1.09
N SER A 41 -4.87 -27.83 -1.30
CA SER A 41 -4.61 -28.63 -2.51
C SER A 41 -5.27 -30.01 -2.51
N SER A 42 -6.07 -30.36 -1.48
CA SER A 42 -6.81 -31.63 -1.42
C SER A 42 -7.85 -31.75 -2.54
N SER A 43 -8.07 -32.95 -3.05
CA SER A 43 -9.15 -33.24 -4.00
C SER A 43 -10.56 -33.21 -3.37
N VAL A 44 -10.64 -33.29 -2.03
CA VAL A 44 -11.90 -33.31 -1.28
C VAL A 44 -12.31 -31.90 -0.91
N SER A 45 -13.45 -31.43 -1.40
CA SER A 45 -13.96 -30.08 -1.16
C SER A 45 -14.17 -29.75 0.32
N GLU A 46 -14.62 -30.73 1.13
CA GLU A 46 -14.85 -30.55 2.56
C GLU A 46 -13.54 -30.25 3.32
N HIS A 47 -12.46 -30.95 2.98
CA HIS A 47 -11.14 -30.72 3.57
C HIS A 47 -10.61 -29.32 3.21
N ARG A 48 -10.87 -28.88 1.99
CA ARG A 48 -10.49 -27.54 1.51
C ARG A 48 -11.27 -26.45 2.21
N ILE A 49 -12.59 -26.63 2.41
CA ILE A 49 -13.43 -25.70 3.15
C ILE A 49 -13.00 -25.59 4.62
N ALA A 50 -12.68 -26.75 5.26
CA ALA A 50 -12.17 -26.73 6.63
C ALA A 50 -10.82 -26.00 6.73
N ALA A 51 -9.92 -26.21 5.78
CA ALA A 51 -8.63 -25.52 5.71
C ALA A 51 -8.81 -24.01 5.48
N LEU A 52 -9.81 -23.62 4.69
CA LEU A 52 -10.13 -22.22 4.44
C LEU A 52 -10.63 -21.49 5.71
N LYS A 53 -11.50 -22.14 6.52
CA LYS A 53 -11.93 -21.62 7.81
C LYS A 53 -10.74 -21.40 8.76
N GLU A 54 -9.82 -22.35 8.76
CA GLU A 54 -8.61 -22.25 9.57
C GLU A 54 -7.65 -21.16 9.05
N ALA A 55 -7.58 -20.96 7.72
CA ALA A 55 -6.77 -19.90 7.11
C ALA A 55 -7.09 -18.53 7.70
N LEU A 56 -8.35 -18.20 7.91
CA LEU A 56 -8.78 -16.90 8.45
C LEU A 56 -8.27 -16.59 9.86
N ASN A 57 -7.81 -17.60 10.61
CA ASN A 57 -7.17 -17.40 11.92
C ASN A 57 -5.74 -16.85 11.81
N TYR A 58 -5.16 -16.85 10.61
CA TYR A 58 -3.82 -16.33 10.34
C TYR A 58 -3.83 -14.86 9.86
N GLY A 59 -4.90 -14.12 10.13
CA GLY A 59 -5.02 -12.69 9.81
C GLY A 59 -4.91 -12.40 8.31
N ASP A 60 -4.12 -11.40 7.93
CA ASP A 60 -4.00 -10.92 6.54
C ASP A 60 -3.53 -11.99 5.55
N ALA A 61 -2.66 -12.90 5.99
CA ALA A 61 -2.17 -13.98 5.13
C ALA A 61 -3.28 -14.99 4.80
N GLY A 62 -4.15 -15.28 5.76
CA GLY A 62 -5.34 -16.10 5.54
C GLY A 62 -6.40 -15.41 4.70
N LEU A 63 -6.58 -14.11 4.89
CA LEU A 63 -7.51 -13.31 4.10
C LEU A 63 -7.09 -13.29 2.61
N LYS A 64 -5.80 -13.14 2.32
CA LYS A 64 -5.27 -13.23 0.94
C LYS A 64 -5.61 -14.56 0.28
N ILE A 65 -5.43 -15.67 0.98
CA ILE A 65 -5.77 -17.01 0.46
C ILE A 65 -7.28 -17.13 0.19
N ALA A 66 -8.10 -16.61 1.07
CA ALA A 66 -9.56 -16.64 0.88
C ALA A 66 -10.00 -15.80 -0.33
N ILE A 67 -9.40 -14.62 -0.54
CA ILE A 67 -9.65 -13.76 -1.71
C ILE A 67 -9.22 -14.47 -3.00
N GLU A 68 -8.02 -15.06 -3.02
CA GLU A 68 -7.50 -15.80 -4.17
C GLU A 68 -8.44 -16.95 -4.56
N ILE A 69 -8.90 -17.74 -3.60
CA ILE A 69 -9.83 -18.85 -3.85
C ILE A 69 -11.19 -18.35 -4.34
N CYS A 70 -11.68 -17.23 -3.79
CA CYS A 70 -12.92 -16.61 -4.24
C CYS A 70 -12.85 -16.16 -5.70
N GLN A 71 -11.67 -15.70 -6.17
CA GLN A 71 -11.45 -15.21 -7.53
C GLN A 71 -11.12 -16.30 -8.55
N THR A 72 -10.32 -17.30 -8.13
CA THR A 72 -9.73 -18.29 -9.07
C THR A 72 -10.49 -19.58 -9.18
N GLU A 73 -11.24 -19.98 -8.15
CA GLU A 73 -11.92 -21.26 -8.11
C GLU A 73 -13.42 -21.17 -8.47
N THR A 74 -14.01 -22.32 -8.72
CA THR A 74 -15.45 -22.47 -9.03
C THR A 74 -16.08 -23.55 -8.15
N GLY A 75 -17.38 -23.46 -7.89
CA GLY A 75 -18.13 -24.48 -7.18
C GLY A 75 -18.24 -24.29 -5.65
N PRO A 76 -18.31 -25.39 -4.86
CA PRO A 76 -18.64 -25.29 -3.42
C PRO A 76 -17.54 -24.61 -2.59
N VAL A 77 -16.28 -24.78 -2.96
CA VAL A 77 -15.14 -24.16 -2.24
C VAL A 77 -15.14 -22.64 -2.45
N GLN A 78 -15.39 -22.18 -3.67
CA GLN A 78 -15.54 -20.75 -3.97
C GLN A 78 -16.70 -20.15 -3.15
N ARG A 79 -17.88 -20.80 -3.13
CA ARG A 79 -19.01 -20.32 -2.35
C ARG A 79 -18.68 -20.18 -0.87
N ALA A 80 -18.03 -21.21 -0.30
CA ALA A 80 -17.59 -21.18 1.08
C ALA A 80 -16.57 -20.07 1.36
N ALA A 81 -15.63 -19.82 0.42
CA ALA A 81 -14.67 -18.73 0.54
C ALA A 81 -15.35 -17.37 0.61
N CYS A 82 -16.31 -17.12 -0.27
CA CYS A 82 -17.02 -15.84 -0.30
C CYS A 82 -17.94 -15.66 0.91
N ASP A 83 -18.60 -16.73 1.39
CA ASP A 83 -19.43 -16.68 2.60
C ASP A 83 -18.59 -16.36 3.85
N LEU A 84 -17.43 -16.99 3.99
CA LEU A 84 -16.48 -16.71 5.08
C LEU A 84 -15.88 -15.30 5.00
N LEU A 85 -15.57 -14.80 3.80
CA LEU A 85 -15.14 -13.42 3.61
C LEU A 85 -16.22 -12.43 4.03
N ARG A 86 -17.48 -12.67 3.65
CA ARG A 86 -18.64 -11.85 4.03
C ARG A 86 -18.82 -11.80 5.54
N GLU A 87 -18.81 -12.97 6.20
CA GLU A 87 -18.93 -13.06 7.64
C GLU A 87 -17.82 -12.28 8.36
N ARG A 88 -16.58 -12.44 7.88
CA ARG A 88 -15.41 -11.73 8.42
C ARG A 88 -15.49 -10.21 8.18
N LEU A 89 -15.88 -9.79 7.00
CA LEU A 89 -16.07 -8.36 6.66
C LEU A 89 -17.19 -7.73 7.49
N SER A 90 -18.30 -8.41 7.68
CA SER A 90 -19.40 -7.92 8.55
C SER A 90 -18.95 -7.78 10.01
N ALA A 91 -18.11 -8.70 10.51
CA ALA A 91 -17.54 -8.58 11.85
C ALA A 91 -16.59 -7.37 11.96
N ILE A 92 -15.69 -7.20 11.00
CA ILE A 92 -14.76 -6.05 10.93
C ILE A 92 -15.53 -4.74 10.75
N ALA A 93 -16.58 -4.73 9.93
CA ALA A 93 -17.44 -3.56 9.73
C ALA A 93 -18.07 -3.10 11.04
N ARG A 94 -18.64 -4.05 11.81
CA ARG A 94 -19.21 -3.73 13.13
C ARG A 94 -18.16 -3.19 14.10
N GLU A 95 -17.00 -3.81 14.14
CA GLU A 95 -15.89 -3.37 15.00
C GLU A 95 -15.40 -1.97 14.63
N LYS A 96 -15.11 -1.71 13.35
CA LYS A 96 -14.67 -0.38 12.88
C LYS A 96 -15.75 0.68 13.01
N LEU A 97 -17.00 0.37 12.70
CA LEU A 97 -18.12 1.31 12.88
C LEU A 97 -18.42 1.60 14.35
N GLN A 98 -18.23 0.64 15.25
CA GLN A 98 -18.35 0.88 16.70
C GLN A 98 -17.19 1.72 17.24
N ALA A 99 -15.97 1.53 16.72
CA ALA A 99 -14.82 2.36 17.06
C ALA A 99 -14.95 3.80 16.50
N PHE A 100 -15.72 4.00 15.43
CA PHE A 100 -15.96 5.30 14.79
C PHE A 100 -17.14 6.09 15.40
N VAL A 101 -17.93 5.53 16.34
CA VAL A 101 -18.86 6.31 17.17
C VAL A 101 -18.02 7.29 17.99
N PRO A 102 -18.21 8.61 17.84
CA PRO A 102 -17.14 9.59 17.94
C PRO A 102 -16.63 9.74 19.37
N ALA A 103 -15.37 9.43 19.56
CA ALA A 103 -14.55 10.30 20.39
C ALA A 103 -14.31 11.60 19.57
N THR A 104 -15.39 12.35 19.31
CA THR A 104 -15.26 13.72 18.83
C THR A 104 -14.64 14.52 19.96
N LEU A 105 -13.48 15.05 19.72
CA LEU A 105 -12.61 15.86 20.55
C LEU A 105 -11.39 15.07 21.05
N ASP A 106 -10.43 14.97 20.18
CA ASP A 106 -9.01 15.26 20.42
C ASP A 106 -8.20 14.81 19.20
N SER A 107 -8.38 15.54 18.10
CA SER A 107 -7.56 15.38 16.90
C SER A 107 -6.30 16.24 16.98
N GLU A 108 -5.37 15.84 17.81
CA GLU A 108 -3.97 16.19 17.59
C GLU A 108 -3.35 15.07 16.73
N THR A 109 -3.67 15.10 15.46
CA THR A 109 -3.27 14.08 14.50
C THR A 109 -2.24 14.61 13.53
N GLY A 110 -1.30 13.78 13.20
CA GLY A 110 -0.51 13.73 11.94
C GLY A 110 0.05 15.04 11.36
N ALA A 111 -0.75 16.09 11.31
CA ALA A 111 -0.37 17.40 10.80
C ALA A 111 0.80 18.05 11.57
N ASP A 112 0.94 17.78 12.85
CA ASP A 112 2.00 18.37 13.69
C ASP A 112 3.37 17.70 13.48
N ARG A 113 3.40 16.44 13.03
CA ARG A 113 4.66 15.77 12.68
C ARG A 113 5.22 16.23 11.34
N THR A 114 4.36 16.43 10.34
CA THR A 114 4.76 16.93 9.03
C THR A 114 5.14 18.41 9.08
N GLN A 115 4.48 19.22 9.92
CA GLN A 115 4.80 20.64 10.13
C GLN A 115 6.16 20.84 10.78
N LYS A 116 6.61 19.94 11.66
CA LYS A 116 7.95 19.99 12.29
C LYS A 116 9.07 19.68 11.31
N ILE A 117 8.81 18.91 10.26
CA ILE A 117 9.77 18.59 9.18
C ILE A 117 9.91 19.76 8.21
N LEU A 118 8.83 20.51 7.96
CA LEU A 118 8.77 21.64 7.02
C LEU A 118 9.40 22.95 7.57
N ASN A 119 9.50 23.12 8.88
CA ASN A 119 9.97 24.37 9.49
C ASN A 119 11.49 24.51 9.65
N ASN A 120 12.30 23.54 9.22
CA ASN A 120 13.75 23.70 9.16
C ASN A 120 14.16 24.31 7.83
N SER A 121 14.15 25.63 7.78
CA SER A 121 14.60 26.46 6.64
C SER A 121 16.08 26.27 6.28
N PRO A 122 16.40 26.39 5.00
CA PRO A 122 17.67 25.96 4.44
C PRO A 122 18.73 27.06 4.49
N SER A 123 19.68 26.94 5.41
CA SER A 123 20.99 27.57 5.25
C SER A 123 22.03 26.44 5.22
N ALA A 124 22.80 26.36 4.14
CA ALA A 124 23.91 25.42 3.94
C ALA A 124 23.50 23.93 4.03
N VAL A 125 22.78 23.46 3.03
CA VAL A 125 22.46 22.04 2.85
C VAL A 125 23.74 21.31 2.42
N SER A 126 24.41 20.65 3.37
CA SER A 126 25.47 19.69 3.12
C SER A 126 24.88 18.51 2.33
N GLU A 127 25.63 17.93 1.38
CA GLU A 127 25.27 16.76 0.57
C GLU A 127 24.63 15.62 1.40
N LYS A 128 25.16 15.38 2.61
CA LYS A 128 24.60 14.46 3.59
C LYS A 128 23.15 14.75 4.01
N SER A 129 22.67 15.99 3.83
CA SER A 129 21.29 16.33 4.22
C SER A 129 20.28 15.99 3.12
N ILE A 130 20.69 15.91 1.88
CA ILE A 130 19.83 15.57 0.73
C ILE A 130 19.59 14.07 0.69
N ASP A 131 20.64 13.27 0.85
CA ASP A 131 20.52 11.82 1.00
C ASP A 131 19.63 11.42 2.19
N ARG A 132 19.74 12.17 3.28
CA ARG A 132 18.87 11.98 4.43
C ARG A 132 17.41 12.28 4.10
N GLN A 133 17.10 13.33 3.37
CA GLN A 133 15.73 13.68 2.97
C GLN A 133 15.11 12.60 2.06
N LEU A 134 15.89 12.03 1.14
CA LEU A 134 15.40 10.94 0.31
C LEU A 134 15.16 9.66 1.10
N SER A 135 16.09 9.32 2.01
CA SER A 135 15.95 8.17 2.89
C SER A 135 14.77 8.31 3.85
N GLU A 136 14.52 9.52 4.35
CA GLU A 136 13.33 9.84 5.14
C GLU A 136 12.04 9.68 4.31
N ALA A 137 12.01 10.19 3.07
CA ALA A 137 10.86 10.04 2.18
C ALA A 137 10.57 8.56 1.85
N GLN A 138 11.62 7.77 1.63
CA GLN A 138 11.49 6.33 1.39
C GLN A 138 10.97 5.60 2.64
N LEU A 139 11.48 5.92 3.82
CA LEU A 139 11.00 5.35 5.07
C LEU A 139 9.53 5.70 5.35
N ILE A 140 9.13 6.95 5.11
CA ILE A 140 7.74 7.38 5.20
C ILE A 140 6.89 6.59 4.23
N PHE A 141 7.33 6.44 2.97
CA PHE A 141 6.63 5.66 1.95
C PHE A 141 6.41 4.21 2.41
N GLU A 142 7.45 3.53 2.87
CA GLU A 142 7.37 2.14 3.35
C GLU A 142 6.43 2.02 4.56
N THR A 143 6.50 2.97 5.50
CA THR A 143 5.64 3.00 6.68
C THR A 143 4.17 3.17 6.30
N ILE A 144 3.86 4.12 5.42
CA ILE A 144 2.50 4.36 4.94
C ILE A 144 1.99 3.15 4.15
N MET A 145 2.80 2.57 3.28
CA MET A 145 2.43 1.36 2.53
C MET A 145 2.11 0.19 3.47
N GLN A 146 2.87 0.04 4.54
CA GLN A 146 2.61 -0.98 5.56
C GLN A 146 1.29 -0.72 6.31
N GLN A 147 0.98 0.54 6.63
CA GLN A 147 -0.28 0.91 7.27
C GLN A 147 -1.49 0.75 6.34
N MET A 148 -1.31 0.99 5.05
CA MET A 148 -2.38 0.83 4.04
C MET A 148 -2.66 -0.62 3.68
N GLN A 149 -1.71 -1.52 3.85
CA GLN A 149 -1.83 -2.92 3.41
C GLN A 149 -3.09 -3.63 3.94
N PRO A 150 -3.45 -3.55 5.25
CA PRO A 150 -4.67 -4.17 5.74
C PRO A 150 -5.94 -3.56 5.12
N ASN A 151 -5.99 -2.25 4.93
CA ASN A 151 -7.14 -1.59 4.31
C ASN A 151 -7.31 -1.96 2.83
N LEU A 152 -6.21 -2.08 2.08
CA LEU A 152 -6.23 -2.55 0.70
C LEU A 152 -6.73 -3.99 0.60
N LEU A 153 -6.28 -4.87 1.49
CA LEU A 153 -6.76 -6.25 1.54
C LEU A 153 -8.26 -6.34 1.85
N LEU A 154 -8.74 -5.53 2.80
CA LEU A 154 -10.16 -5.45 3.11
C LEU A 154 -10.97 -4.92 1.92
N LEU A 155 -10.43 -3.95 1.18
CA LEU A 155 -11.06 -3.41 -0.02
C LEU A 155 -11.11 -4.47 -1.14
N GLU A 156 -10.04 -5.23 -1.36
CA GLU A 156 -10.00 -6.35 -2.30
C GLU A 156 -11.02 -7.44 -1.90
N ALA A 157 -11.14 -7.75 -0.61
CA ALA A 157 -12.12 -8.70 -0.10
C ALA A 157 -13.57 -8.21 -0.31
N LEU A 158 -13.82 -6.91 -0.10
CA LEU A 158 -15.11 -6.29 -0.40
C LEU A 158 -15.45 -6.39 -1.89
N VAL A 159 -14.50 -6.08 -2.77
CA VAL A 159 -14.66 -6.23 -4.23
C VAL A 159 -15.00 -7.67 -4.59
N ALA A 160 -14.30 -8.65 -4.04
CA ALA A 160 -14.54 -10.07 -4.29
C ALA A 160 -15.92 -10.55 -3.76
N SER A 161 -16.42 -9.97 -2.65
CA SER A 161 -17.73 -10.34 -2.08
C SER A 161 -18.92 -9.79 -2.86
N VAL A 162 -18.69 -8.74 -3.64
CA VAL A 162 -19.72 -8.01 -4.39
C VAL A 162 -20.26 -8.77 -5.59
N GLU A 163 -19.47 -9.61 -6.22
CA GLU A 163 -19.86 -10.35 -7.42
C GLU A 163 -21.07 -11.30 -7.20
N ARG A 164 -21.64 -11.34 -6.01
CA ARG A 164 -22.71 -12.26 -5.60
C ARG A 164 -23.95 -11.63 -4.96
N GLU A 165 -24.49 -10.55 -5.49
CA GLU A 165 -25.86 -10.04 -5.24
C GLU A 165 -26.28 -9.79 -3.76
N GLU A 166 -25.43 -10.00 -2.74
CA GLU A 166 -25.80 -9.86 -1.32
C GLU A 166 -24.99 -8.77 -0.60
N PHE A 167 -24.96 -7.58 -1.20
CA PHE A 167 -24.28 -6.45 -0.62
C PHE A 167 -25.15 -5.70 0.39
N THR A 168 -24.76 -5.66 1.66
CA THR A 168 -25.51 -4.97 2.71
C THR A 168 -25.11 -3.50 2.82
N SER A 169 -26.02 -2.69 3.42
CA SER A 169 -25.71 -1.29 3.73
C SER A 169 -24.50 -1.14 4.68
N GLU A 170 -24.27 -2.10 5.55
CA GLU A 170 -23.13 -2.14 6.48
C GLU A 170 -21.80 -2.28 5.71
N LEU A 171 -21.76 -3.14 4.70
CA LEU A 171 -20.59 -3.32 3.85
C LEU A 171 -20.30 -2.08 3.01
N MET A 172 -21.34 -1.35 2.56
CA MET A 172 -21.19 -0.07 1.87
C MET A 172 -20.54 0.98 2.79
N ASN A 173 -21.00 1.09 4.03
CA ASN A 173 -20.43 2.02 5.00
C ASN A 173 -18.96 1.69 5.32
N LEU A 174 -18.63 0.37 5.43
CA LEU A 174 -17.24 -0.06 5.60
C LEU A 174 -16.38 0.33 4.38
N TRP A 175 -16.92 0.17 3.17
CA TRP A 175 -16.21 0.57 1.95
C TRP A 175 -15.92 2.07 1.91
N GLU A 176 -16.90 2.91 2.26
CA GLU A 176 -16.71 4.36 2.32
C GLU A 176 -15.66 4.75 3.36
N LEU A 177 -15.69 4.11 4.54
CA LEU A 177 -14.69 4.33 5.58
C LEU A 177 -13.28 3.96 5.11
N LEU A 178 -13.10 2.76 4.53
CA LEU A 178 -11.80 2.30 4.03
C LEU A 178 -11.25 3.21 2.94
N ILE A 179 -12.08 3.62 2.00
CA ILE A 179 -11.63 4.56 0.94
C ILE A 179 -11.21 5.89 1.54
N SER A 180 -11.94 6.42 2.52
CA SER A 180 -11.58 7.67 3.20
C SER A 180 -10.23 7.56 3.90
N GLU A 181 -10.00 6.49 4.68
CA GLU A 181 -8.71 6.23 5.33
C GLU A 181 -7.56 6.11 4.32
N ILE A 182 -7.77 5.37 3.24
CA ILE A 182 -6.77 5.20 2.17
C ILE A 182 -6.48 6.53 1.48
N GLN A 183 -7.48 7.39 1.25
CA GLN A 183 -7.28 8.70 0.61
C GLN A 183 -6.44 9.64 1.47
N GLU A 184 -6.59 9.62 2.79
CA GLU A 184 -5.73 10.41 3.68
C GLU A 184 -4.28 9.91 3.65
N LEU A 185 -4.06 8.61 3.75
CA LEU A 185 -2.72 8.01 3.62
C LEU A 185 -2.09 8.28 2.24
N LEU A 186 -2.90 8.27 1.18
CA LEU A 186 -2.45 8.61 -0.17
C LEU A 186 -1.99 10.07 -0.28
N LYS A 187 -2.63 10.98 0.43
CA LYS A 187 -2.22 12.38 0.48
C LYS A 187 -0.85 12.55 1.14
N GLU A 188 -0.61 11.86 2.25
CA GLU A 188 0.72 11.84 2.90
C GLU A 188 1.78 11.23 1.98
N LEU A 189 1.44 10.16 1.27
CA LEU A 189 2.31 9.50 0.32
C LEU A 189 2.72 10.43 -0.84
N ARG A 190 1.76 11.18 -1.41
CA ARG A 190 2.04 12.20 -2.44
C ARG A 190 3.00 13.26 -1.93
N GLN A 191 2.85 13.68 -0.68
CA GLN A 191 3.74 14.66 -0.06
C GLN A 191 5.16 14.10 0.10
N ALA A 192 5.32 12.85 0.52
CA ALA A 192 6.62 12.19 0.62
C ALA A 192 7.31 12.06 -0.75
N VAL A 193 6.59 11.63 -1.79
CA VAL A 193 7.10 11.57 -3.16
C VAL A 193 7.47 12.97 -3.67
N GLY A 194 6.65 13.99 -3.42
CA GLY A 194 6.95 15.39 -3.76
C GLY A 194 8.23 15.90 -3.09
N SER A 195 8.47 15.52 -1.83
CA SER A 195 9.72 15.82 -1.11
C SER A 195 10.94 15.15 -1.76
N ALA A 196 10.82 13.88 -2.14
CA ALA A 196 11.86 13.14 -2.85
C ALA A 196 12.20 13.77 -4.21
N ILE A 197 11.21 14.16 -5.00
CA ILE A 197 11.39 14.87 -6.28
C ILE A 197 12.10 16.20 -6.04
N SER A 198 11.72 16.93 -5.00
CA SER A 198 12.37 18.21 -4.68
C SER A 198 13.84 18.03 -4.28
N ALA A 199 14.19 16.95 -3.59
CA ALA A 199 15.56 16.60 -3.25
C ALA A 199 16.38 16.28 -4.53
N GLN A 200 15.84 15.47 -5.44
CA GLN A 200 16.45 15.15 -6.72
C GLN A 200 16.73 16.41 -7.56
N LEU A 201 15.76 17.33 -7.65
CA LEU A 201 15.93 18.59 -8.39
C LEU A 201 17.06 19.45 -7.82
N ARG A 202 17.27 19.43 -6.49
CA ARG A 202 18.40 20.16 -5.87
C ARG A 202 19.75 19.59 -6.31
N ILE A 203 19.89 18.25 -6.34
CA ILE A 203 21.14 17.62 -6.82
C ILE A 203 21.34 17.91 -8.30
N GLN A 204 20.31 17.83 -9.12
CA GLN A 204 20.39 18.19 -10.52
C GLN A 204 20.88 19.63 -10.71
N TRP A 205 20.41 20.56 -9.87
CA TRP A 205 20.86 21.94 -9.90
C TRP A 205 22.34 22.06 -9.50
N GLN A 206 22.77 21.35 -8.45
CA GLN A 206 24.17 21.33 -8.01
C GLN A 206 25.08 20.73 -9.08
N TYR A 207 24.69 19.65 -9.72
CA TYR A 207 25.38 19.05 -10.86
C TYR A 207 25.57 20.06 -12.00
N ASN A 208 24.50 20.70 -12.44
CA ASN A 208 24.56 21.70 -13.52
C ASN A 208 25.45 22.90 -13.14
N GLN A 209 25.42 23.30 -11.86
CA GLN A 209 26.26 24.38 -11.37
C GLN A 209 27.76 24.00 -11.39
N ALA A 210 28.10 22.82 -10.91
CA ALA A 210 29.49 22.32 -10.91
C ALA A 210 30.03 22.17 -12.36
N GLU A 211 29.20 21.65 -13.26
CA GLU A 211 29.55 21.54 -14.69
C GLU A 211 29.79 22.92 -15.33
N SER A 212 28.93 23.91 -15.05
CA SER A 212 29.10 25.29 -15.51
C SER A 212 30.40 25.92 -14.96
N GLN A 213 30.72 25.67 -13.70
CA GLN A 213 31.97 26.16 -13.08
C GLN A 213 33.21 25.50 -13.71
N ALA A 214 33.17 24.19 -13.95
CA ALA A 214 34.26 23.49 -14.66
C ALA A 214 34.51 24.10 -16.05
N ASN A 215 33.44 24.38 -16.79
CA ASN A 215 33.54 25.03 -18.12
C ASN A 215 34.09 26.46 -18.04
N GLN A 216 33.71 27.25 -17.03
CA GLN A 216 34.26 28.58 -16.80
C GLN A 216 35.78 28.54 -16.49
N TRP A 217 36.22 27.59 -15.66
CA TRP A 217 37.63 27.40 -15.37
C TRP A 217 38.41 26.97 -16.61
N GLN A 218 37.83 26.13 -17.48
CA GLN A 218 38.42 25.78 -18.77
C GLN A 218 38.63 27.00 -19.65
N GLN A 219 37.62 27.86 -19.78
CA GLN A 219 37.73 29.09 -20.56
C GLN A 219 38.81 30.03 -20.01
N ARG A 220 38.88 30.16 -18.67
CA ARG A 220 39.95 30.97 -18.01
C ARG A 220 41.33 30.40 -18.28
N ALA A 221 41.50 29.07 -18.25
CA ALA A 221 42.78 28.43 -18.58
C ALA A 221 43.20 28.71 -20.04
N LEU A 222 42.26 28.62 -20.98
CA LEU A 222 42.52 28.92 -22.40
C LEU A 222 42.93 30.38 -22.63
N LEU A 223 42.26 31.32 -21.99
CA LEU A 223 42.58 32.75 -22.08
C LEU A 223 43.93 33.06 -21.44
N ALA A 224 44.28 32.43 -20.31
CA ALA A 224 45.59 32.58 -19.69
C ALA A 224 46.71 31.99 -20.55
N LEU A 225 46.45 30.86 -21.22
CA LEU A 225 47.39 30.25 -22.16
C LEU A 225 47.72 31.18 -23.34
N GLN A 226 46.68 31.86 -23.89
CA GLN A 226 46.86 32.85 -24.95
C GLN A 226 47.69 34.05 -24.51
N LYS A 227 47.67 34.40 -23.22
CA LYS A 227 48.45 35.50 -22.61
C LYS A 227 49.86 35.08 -22.18
N GLY A 228 50.20 33.80 -22.23
CA GLY A 228 51.48 33.27 -21.78
C GLY A 228 51.64 33.16 -20.24
N ASP A 229 50.57 33.25 -19.48
CA ASP A 229 50.60 33.20 -18.02
C ASP A 229 50.45 31.76 -17.50
N GLU A 230 51.57 31.04 -17.45
CA GLU A 230 51.59 29.62 -17.05
C GLU A 230 51.09 29.37 -15.62
N ASN A 231 51.28 30.34 -14.72
CA ASN A 231 50.82 30.17 -13.32
C ASN A 231 49.28 30.16 -13.21
N VAL A 232 48.63 31.09 -13.93
CA VAL A 232 47.17 31.15 -13.99
C VAL A 232 46.60 29.92 -14.70
N VAL A 233 47.22 29.44 -15.77
CA VAL A 233 46.86 28.21 -16.45
C VAL A 233 46.84 27.04 -15.46
N ARG A 234 47.93 26.86 -14.72
CA ARG A 234 48.07 25.76 -13.77
C ARG A 234 47.01 25.83 -12.67
N GLN A 235 46.77 27.00 -12.10
CA GLN A 235 45.72 27.20 -11.09
C GLN A 235 44.30 26.95 -11.64
N ALA A 236 43.99 27.40 -12.84
CA ALA A 236 42.71 27.19 -13.48
C ALA A 236 42.45 25.71 -13.79
N TRP A 237 43.48 24.96 -14.22
CA TRP A 237 43.39 23.52 -14.43
C TRP A 237 43.11 22.74 -13.11
N VAL A 238 43.80 23.08 -12.03
CA VAL A 238 43.56 22.48 -10.73
C VAL A 238 42.10 22.72 -10.27
N ARG A 239 41.64 23.98 -10.44
CA ARG A 239 40.25 24.33 -10.09
C ARG A 239 39.23 23.60 -10.95
N LYS A 240 39.47 23.50 -12.26
CA LYS A 240 38.65 22.72 -13.16
C LYS A 240 38.56 21.25 -12.72
N GLN A 241 39.69 20.63 -12.35
CA GLN A 241 39.71 19.23 -11.94
C GLN A 241 38.86 19.01 -10.67
N ILE A 242 38.96 19.91 -9.69
CA ILE A 242 38.13 19.86 -8.48
C ILE A 242 36.62 19.90 -8.80
N GLU A 243 36.22 20.78 -9.75
CA GLU A 243 34.81 20.84 -10.15
C GLU A 243 34.37 19.60 -10.96
N LEU A 244 35.25 19.01 -11.77
CA LEU A 244 34.98 17.78 -12.50
C LEU A 244 34.82 16.58 -11.55
N ASP A 245 35.61 16.51 -10.48
CA ASP A 245 35.50 15.47 -9.48
C ASP A 245 34.14 15.56 -8.76
N LYS A 246 33.68 16.78 -8.41
CA LYS A 246 32.32 17.01 -7.87
C LYS A 246 31.21 16.62 -8.87
N VAL A 247 31.38 16.93 -10.16
CA VAL A 247 30.44 16.53 -11.21
C VAL A 247 30.33 15.02 -11.27
N ALA A 248 31.43 14.28 -11.14
CA ALA A 248 31.44 12.83 -11.16
C ALA A 248 30.68 12.24 -9.91
N GLU A 249 30.92 12.77 -8.71
CA GLU A 249 30.20 12.37 -7.51
C GLU A 249 28.71 12.67 -7.63
N LEU A 250 28.34 13.92 -7.93
CA LEU A 250 26.95 14.33 -8.05
C LEU A 250 26.19 13.57 -9.13
N LYS A 251 26.86 13.11 -10.18
CA LYS A 251 26.24 12.31 -11.21
C LYS A 251 25.84 10.93 -10.71
N ILE A 252 26.70 10.28 -9.93
CA ILE A 252 26.39 8.96 -9.33
C ILE A 252 25.18 9.09 -8.41
N ASP A 253 25.19 10.12 -7.55
CA ASP A 253 24.08 10.37 -6.62
C ASP A 253 22.78 10.68 -7.36
N LEU A 254 22.84 11.48 -8.42
CA LEU A 254 21.69 11.83 -9.24
C LEU A 254 21.08 10.61 -9.93
N ASP A 255 21.93 9.76 -10.52
CA ASP A 255 21.48 8.53 -11.20
C ASP A 255 20.80 7.58 -10.22
N ASP A 256 21.35 7.36 -9.02
CA ASP A 256 20.75 6.52 -7.98
C ASP A 256 19.41 7.11 -7.49
N GLN A 257 19.38 8.41 -7.23
CA GLN A 257 18.15 9.08 -6.77
C GLN A 257 17.07 9.10 -7.84
N THR A 258 17.44 9.23 -9.10
CA THR A 258 16.48 9.18 -10.21
C THR A 258 15.75 7.84 -10.23
N VAL A 259 16.48 6.72 -10.11
CA VAL A 259 15.88 5.38 -10.06
C VAL A 259 14.93 5.22 -8.85
N ARG A 260 15.34 5.74 -7.69
CA ARG A 260 14.50 5.66 -6.47
C ARG A 260 13.23 6.49 -6.62
N VAL A 261 13.31 7.73 -7.08
CA VAL A 261 12.16 8.63 -7.30
C VAL A 261 11.20 8.05 -8.35
N GLU A 262 11.73 7.51 -9.44
CA GLU A 262 10.91 6.84 -10.46
C GLU A 262 10.16 5.63 -9.90
N THR A 263 10.81 4.85 -9.05
CA THR A 263 10.19 3.69 -8.39
C THR A 263 9.07 4.13 -7.44
N LEU A 264 9.31 5.14 -6.60
CA LEU A 264 8.30 5.70 -5.70
C LEU A 264 7.09 6.25 -6.48
N ASN A 265 7.35 6.99 -7.56
CA ASN A 265 6.29 7.57 -8.39
C ASN A 265 5.48 6.49 -9.13
N ARG A 266 6.12 5.44 -9.63
CA ARG A 266 5.45 4.31 -10.27
C ARG A 266 4.53 3.58 -9.28
N ASN A 267 5.01 3.35 -8.06
CA ASN A 267 4.23 2.70 -7.02
C ASN A 267 3.03 3.56 -6.59
N LEU A 268 3.22 4.88 -6.48
CA LEU A 268 2.14 5.83 -6.20
C LEU A 268 1.06 5.78 -7.28
N LEU A 269 1.43 5.84 -8.56
CA LEU A 269 0.50 5.78 -9.68
C LEU A 269 -0.27 4.44 -9.72
N ALA A 270 0.41 3.33 -9.45
CA ALA A 270 -0.23 2.01 -9.40
C ALA A 270 -1.28 1.94 -8.27
N LEU A 271 -0.98 2.54 -7.12
CA LEU A 271 -1.91 2.64 -6.00
C LEU A 271 -3.11 3.52 -6.32
N GLU A 272 -2.88 4.70 -6.90
CA GLU A 272 -3.94 5.60 -7.34
C GLU A 272 -4.90 4.93 -8.33
N SER A 273 -4.36 4.16 -9.27
CA SER A 273 -5.16 3.38 -10.23
C SER A 273 -6.05 2.35 -9.54
N LYS A 274 -5.51 1.61 -8.56
CA LYS A 274 -6.31 0.63 -7.78
C LYS A 274 -7.43 1.31 -6.99
N ILE A 275 -7.16 2.46 -6.40
CA ILE A 275 -8.17 3.23 -5.64
C ILE A 275 -9.26 3.77 -6.57
N ALA A 276 -8.88 4.25 -7.75
CA ALA A 276 -9.83 4.72 -8.77
C ALA A 276 -10.74 3.58 -9.25
N GLU A 277 -10.17 2.39 -9.49
CA GLU A 277 -10.94 1.19 -9.84
C GLU A 277 -11.93 0.81 -8.73
N ALA A 278 -11.46 0.79 -7.47
CA ALA A 278 -12.32 0.49 -6.32
C ALA A 278 -13.46 1.52 -6.18
N ASN A 279 -13.19 2.81 -6.38
CA ASN A 279 -14.22 3.84 -6.38
C ASN A 279 -15.26 3.64 -7.50
N SER A 280 -14.81 3.28 -8.70
CA SER A 280 -15.71 3.01 -9.83
C SER A 280 -16.62 1.82 -9.52
N LYS A 281 -16.09 0.75 -8.97
CA LYS A 281 -16.85 -0.43 -8.54
C LYS A 281 -17.86 -0.07 -7.45
N LYS A 282 -17.47 0.76 -6.47
CA LYS A 282 -18.38 1.27 -5.42
C LYS A 282 -19.60 2.00 -6.01
N GLU A 283 -19.39 2.88 -6.97
CA GLU A 283 -20.50 3.64 -7.57
C GLU A 283 -21.45 2.74 -8.37
N ILE A 284 -20.94 1.74 -9.08
CA ILE A 284 -21.77 0.74 -9.77
C ILE A 284 -22.65 -0.01 -8.77
N LEU A 285 -22.07 -0.44 -7.66
CA LEU A 285 -22.79 -1.15 -6.61
C LEU A 285 -23.86 -0.29 -5.93
N LYS A 286 -23.55 0.96 -5.68
CA LYS A 286 -24.51 1.92 -5.12
C LYS A 286 -25.73 2.07 -6.02
N MET A 287 -25.52 2.10 -7.34
CA MET A 287 -26.63 2.10 -8.30
C MET A 287 -27.42 0.79 -8.26
N GLN A 288 -26.76 -0.37 -8.24
CA GLN A 288 -27.43 -1.68 -8.17
C GLN A 288 -28.28 -1.82 -6.90
N LEU A 289 -27.76 -1.42 -5.74
CA LEU A 289 -28.50 -1.39 -4.47
C LEU A 289 -29.71 -0.46 -4.55
N HIS A 290 -29.58 0.69 -5.20
CA HIS A 290 -30.69 1.59 -5.38
C HIS A 290 -31.79 0.97 -6.26
N PHE A 291 -31.42 0.35 -7.38
CA PHE A 291 -32.35 -0.36 -8.24
C PHE A 291 -33.07 -1.51 -7.52
N ALA A 292 -32.32 -2.31 -6.75
CA ALA A 292 -32.90 -3.41 -5.97
C ALA A 292 -33.95 -2.90 -4.96
N LYS A 293 -33.65 -1.82 -4.23
CA LYS A 293 -34.58 -1.19 -3.29
C LYS A 293 -35.85 -0.67 -3.99
N VAL A 294 -35.68 -0.01 -5.14
CA VAL A 294 -36.83 0.48 -5.92
C VAL A 294 -37.70 -0.68 -6.43
N GLN A 295 -37.07 -1.76 -6.91
CA GLN A 295 -37.77 -2.96 -7.36
C GLN A 295 -38.57 -3.62 -6.22
N GLU A 296 -38.00 -3.69 -5.03
CA GLU A 296 -38.67 -4.22 -3.84
C GLU A 296 -39.86 -3.35 -3.44
N GLN A 297 -39.73 -2.02 -3.46
CA GLN A 297 -40.83 -1.09 -3.22
C GLN A 297 -41.96 -1.26 -4.21
N ILE A 298 -41.64 -1.39 -5.50
CA ILE A 298 -42.61 -1.65 -6.56
C ILE A 298 -43.34 -2.97 -6.28
N ASN A 299 -42.63 -4.05 -5.99
CA ASN A 299 -43.23 -5.35 -5.72
C ASN A 299 -44.15 -5.31 -4.48
N CYS A 300 -43.70 -4.61 -3.40
CA CYS A 300 -44.49 -4.40 -2.21
C CYS A 300 -45.81 -3.65 -2.52
N THR A 301 -45.72 -2.57 -3.31
CA THR A 301 -46.88 -1.77 -3.72
C THR A 301 -47.86 -2.59 -4.57
N PHE A 302 -47.37 -3.38 -5.51
CA PHE A 302 -48.20 -4.30 -6.31
C PHE A 302 -48.89 -5.37 -5.44
N SER A 303 -48.18 -5.93 -4.46
CA SER A 303 -48.76 -6.90 -3.52
C SER A 303 -49.84 -6.28 -2.64
N GLN A 304 -49.66 -5.03 -2.23
CA GLN A 304 -50.69 -4.30 -1.46
C GLN A 304 -51.92 -4.00 -2.33
N MET A 305 -51.74 -3.57 -3.57
CA MET A 305 -52.83 -3.34 -4.49
C MET A 305 -53.60 -4.63 -4.76
N ASN A 306 -52.95 -5.76 -5.03
CA ASN A 306 -53.61 -7.05 -5.22
C ASN A 306 -54.44 -7.45 -4.01
N ASN A 307 -53.98 -7.23 -2.80
CA ASN A 307 -54.70 -7.52 -1.55
C ASN A 307 -55.93 -6.61 -1.37
N ILE A 308 -55.92 -5.39 -1.94
CA ILE A 308 -57.09 -4.48 -1.85
C ILE A 308 -58.12 -4.82 -2.90
N PHE A 309 -57.72 -5.17 -4.12
CA PHE A 309 -58.64 -5.39 -5.23
C PHE A 309 -59.20 -6.81 -5.35
N PHE A 310 -58.54 -7.82 -4.74
CA PHE A 310 -58.90 -9.22 -4.85
C PHE A 310 -59.19 -9.86 -3.48
N ARG A 311 -59.62 -9.09 -2.48
CA ARG A 311 -60.21 -9.64 -1.26
C ARG A 311 -61.63 -10.07 -1.60
N PRO A 312 -62.01 -11.38 -1.43
CA PRO A 312 -63.36 -11.89 -1.68
C PRO A 312 -64.39 -11.29 -0.71
#